data_ebb964b37bf623575169b0c662cc81b7
#
_entry.id   ebb964b37bf623575169b0c662cc81b7
#
_cell.length_a   1.000
_cell.length_b   1.000
_cell.length_c   1.000
_cell.angle_alpha   90.00
_cell.angle_beta   90.00
_cell.angle_gamma   90.00
#
_symmetry.space_group_name_H-M   'P 1'
#
loop_
_entity.id
_entity.type
_entity.pdbx_description
1 polymer ?
#
loop_
_entity_poly.entity_id
_entity_poly.type
_entity_poly.pdbx_seq_one_letter_code
_entity_poly.pdbx_strand_id
1 'polypeptide(L)'
;MFIFWGTKTVYRKLGHVADFCPICRSQQAFVLRRIGSAGHLYFISLGQGKLIGHDITCQNCHTTFEADPTLYSTVAEQRPFSLAQLARQTFPDYSSVYAERLEMEQAIRFNPLDLNAPERHDLLREPFLLLSPQLEQRTSFLRLDWPNARTLLALVLVPILLLQLAEQLHVPEAVTTWLLLGSIGSILIAWHHFTNSARFVQ
;
A
#
# COMPACT_ATOMS: atom_id res chain seq x y z
N MET A 1 24.37 22.25 -1.08
CA MET A 1 24.07 20.82 -0.91
C MET A 1 22.82 20.73 -0.04
N PHE A 2 21.68 20.28 -0.59
CA PHE A 2 20.43 20.17 0.18
C PHE A 2 20.34 18.77 0.77
N ILE A 3 20.18 18.66 2.07
CA ILE A 3 20.01 17.42 2.79
C ILE A 3 18.50 17.20 2.97
N PHE A 4 17.94 16.18 2.30
CA PHE A 4 16.55 15.78 2.48
C PHE A 4 16.45 14.77 3.64
N TRP A 5 15.82 15.19 4.71
CA TRP A 5 15.54 14.37 5.88
C TRP A 5 14.04 14.44 6.21
N GLY A 6 13.51 13.37 6.77
CA GLY A 6 12.10 13.30 7.10
C GLY A 6 11.73 11.97 7.75
N THR A 7 10.44 11.71 7.88
CA THR A 7 9.91 10.42 8.34
C THR A 7 9.23 9.70 7.18
N LYS A 8 9.42 8.38 7.12
CA LYS A 8 8.85 7.50 6.10
C LYS A 8 8.19 6.28 6.76
N THR A 9 7.04 5.86 6.24
CA THR A 9 6.44 4.59 6.62
C THR A 9 7.24 3.43 6.03
N VAL A 10 7.61 2.49 6.88
CA VAL A 10 8.40 1.30 6.53
C VAL A 10 7.57 0.06 6.84
N TYR A 11 7.45 -0.82 5.86
CA TYR A 11 6.77 -2.10 5.99
C TYR A 11 7.80 -3.21 6.11
N ARG A 12 7.65 -4.05 7.11
CA ARG A 12 8.51 -5.24 7.29
C ARG A 12 7.65 -6.48 7.38
N LYS A 13 7.88 -7.41 6.49
CA LYS A 13 7.25 -8.73 6.54
C LYS A 13 7.71 -9.45 7.82
N LEU A 14 6.74 -9.93 8.61
CA LEU A 14 6.97 -10.77 9.78
C LEU A 14 6.87 -12.26 9.41
N GLY A 15 5.93 -12.61 8.53
CA GLY A 15 5.75 -13.97 8.06
C GLY A 15 4.36 -14.21 7.49
N HIS A 16 3.91 -15.45 7.59
CA HIS A 16 2.61 -15.91 7.09
C HIS A 16 1.72 -16.38 8.24
N VAL A 17 0.43 -16.05 8.16
CA VAL A 17 -0.63 -16.47 9.10
C VAL A 17 -1.85 -16.93 8.32
N ALA A 18 -2.67 -17.78 8.92
CA ALA A 18 -3.99 -18.11 8.37
C ALA A 18 -5.05 -17.28 9.11
N ASP A 19 -5.97 -16.68 8.35
CA ASP A 19 -7.07 -15.91 8.92
C ASP A 19 -8.30 -15.95 8.02
N PHE A 20 -9.42 -15.42 8.50
CA PHE A 20 -10.64 -15.24 7.72
C PHE A 20 -10.49 -14.04 6.79
N CYS A 21 -10.75 -14.24 5.51
CA CYS A 21 -10.80 -13.14 4.56
C CYS A 21 -12.26 -12.75 4.27
N PRO A 22 -12.73 -11.55 4.67
CA PRO A 22 -14.11 -11.13 4.43
C PRO A 22 -14.42 -10.94 2.94
N ILE A 23 -13.42 -10.66 2.11
CA ILE A 23 -13.59 -10.54 0.65
C ILE A 23 -13.69 -11.91 -0.02
N CYS A 24 -12.81 -12.85 0.36
CA CYS A 24 -12.86 -14.23 -0.15
C CYS A 24 -13.95 -15.08 0.52
N ARG A 25 -14.49 -14.60 1.66
CA ARG A 25 -15.50 -15.27 2.50
C ARG A 25 -15.06 -16.69 2.92
N SER A 26 -13.79 -16.84 3.23
CA SER A 26 -13.19 -18.11 3.60
C SER A 26 -11.84 -17.91 4.25
N GLN A 27 -11.38 -18.97 4.92
CA GLN A 27 -10.03 -19.01 5.46
C GLN A 27 -9.00 -18.89 4.33
N GLN A 28 -8.04 -18.00 4.50
CA GLN A 28 -6.98 -17.73 3.52
C GLN A 28 -5.62 -17.61 4.21
N ALA A 29 -4.57 -17.72 3.41
CA ALA A 29 -3.22 -17.38 3.85
C ALA A 29 -2.99 -15.86 3.68
N PHE A 30 -2.40 -15.27 4.72
CA PHE A 30 -2.06 -13.85 4.75
C PHE A 30 -0.56 -13.64 4.97
N VAL A 31 -0.08 -12.51 4.49
CA VAL A 31 1.25 -11.99 4.85
C VAL A 31 1.06 -10.97 5.95
N LEU A 32 1.61 -11.26 7.14
CA LEU A 32 1.65 -10.33 8.26
C LEU A 32 2.84 -9.41 8.12
N ARG A 33 2.60 -8.09 8.24
CA ARG A 33 3.64 -7.06 8.17
C ARG A 33 3.55 -6.13 9.37
N ARG A 34 4.71 -5.66 9.78
CA ARG A 34 4.85 -4.59 10.76
C ARG A 34 4.93 -3.25 10.02
N ILE A 35 4.17 -2.27 10.47
CA ILE A 35 4.20 -0.90 9.98
C ILE A 35 4.99 -0.06 10.99
N GLY A 36 6.02 0.62 10.52
CA GLY A 36 6.85 1.49 11.34
C GLY A 36 7.02 2.87 10.71
N SER A 37 7.26 3.89 11.55
CA SER A 37 7.70 5.22 11.10
C SER A 37 9.19 5.34 11.37
N ALA A 38 9.98 5.39 10.31
CA ALA A 38 11.44 5.53 10.40
C ALA A 38 11.88 6.87 9.83
N GLY A 39 12.94 7.44 10.42
CA GLY A 39 13.65 8.54 9.80
C GLY A 39 14.27 8.11 8.47
N HIS A 40 14.35 9.00 7.51
CA HIS A 40 15.08 8.76 6.28
C HIS A 40 16.03 9.89 5.96
N LEU A 41 17.16 9.53 5.34
CA LEU A 41 18.12 10.44 4.78
C LEU A 41 18.26 10.09 3.30
N TYR A 42 18.01 11.06 2.41
CA TYR A 42 18.03 10.82 0.95
C TYR A 42 17.20 9.60 0.51
N PHE A 43 15.97 9.44 1.07
CA PHE A 43 15.05 8.33 0.79
C PHE A 43 15.47 6.95 1.33
N ILE A 44 16.63 6.82 1.97
CA ILE A 44 17.07 5.60 2.64
C ILE A 44 16.52 5.62 4.05
N SER A 45 15.70 4.62 4.41
CA SER A 45 15.14 4.51 5.77
C SER A 45 16.20 4.09 6.77
N LEU A 46 16.27 4.79 7.91
CA LEU A 46 17.18 4.50 9.00
C LEU A 46 16.50 3.53 9.97
N GLY A 47 16.74 2.22 9.76
CA GLY A 47 16.25 1.16 10.63
C GLY A 47 14.76 0.82 10.46
N GLN A 48 14.19 0.18 11.51
CA GLN A 48 12.81 -0.31 11.51
C GLN A 48 11.78 0.75 11.94
N GLY A 49 12.24 1.85 12.50
CA GLY A 49 11.41 2.93 13.02
C GLY A 49 10.52 2.56 14.21
N LYS A 50 9.77 3.55 14.69
CA LYS A 50 8.77 3.38 15.75
C LYS A 50 7.58 2.58 15.19
N LEU A 51 7.10 1.59 15.94
CA LEU A 51 5.91 0.83 15.60
C LEU A 51 4.69 1.76 15.52
N ILE A 52 3.95 1.66 14.41
CA ILE A 52 2.65 2.31 14.22
C ILE A 52 1.52 1.29 14.36
N GLY A 53 1.69 0.10 13.75
CA GLY A 53 0.69 -0.94 13.73
C GLY A 53 1.15 -2.17 12.96
N HIS A 54 0.19 -3.03 12.68
CA HIS A 54 0.38 -4.23 11.86
C HIS A 54 -0.70 -4.31 10.80
N ASP A 55 -0.37 -4.88 9.67
CA ASP A 55 -1.33 -5.20 8.61
C ASP A 55 -1.18 -6.65 8.15
N ILE A 56 -2.27 -7.18 7.60
CA ILE A 56 -2.30 -8.47 6.92
C ILE A 56 -2.77 -8.28 5.48
N THR A 57 -2.09 -8.91 4.55
CA THR A 57 -2.49 -8.91 3.14
C THR A 57 -2.90 -10.31 2.72
N CYS A 58 -4.14 -10.47 2.26
CA CYS A 58 -4.65 -11.73 1.75
C CYS A 58 -3.88 -12.14 0.50
N GLN A 59 -3.43 -13.40 0.43
CA GLN A 59 -2.67 -13.88 -0.72
C GLN A 59 -3.55 -14.25 -1.93
N ASN A 60 -4.87 -14.33 -1.73
CA ASN A 60 -5.80 -14.65 -2.80
C ASN A 60 -6.38 -13.40 -3.47
N CYS A 61 -6.98 -12.48 -2.69
CA CYS A 61 -7.58 -11.24 -3.24
C CYS A 61 -6.66 -10.02 -3.16
N HIS A 62 -5.48 -10.14 -2.53
CA HIS A 62 -4.49 -9.07 -2.33
C HIS A 62 -5.00 -7.85 -1.55
N THR A 63 -6.14 -7.97 -0.88
CA THR A 63 -6.67 -6.92 0.00
C THR A 63 -5.91 -6.90 1.31
N THR A 64 -5.62 -5.69 1.79
CA THR A 64 -4.89 -5.47 3.05
C THR A 64 -5.87 -5.00 4.12
N PHE A 65 -5.73 -5.58 5.32
CA PHE A 65 -6.53 -5.27 6.50
C PHE A 65 -5.60 -4.91 7.66
N GLU A 66 -6.10 -4.11 8.59
CA GLU A 66 -5.44 -3.91 9.88
C GLU A 66 -5.44 -5.23 10.66
N ALA A 67 -4.35 -5.51 11.37
CA ALA A 67 -4.18 -6.77 12.08
C ALA A 67 -3.80 -6.55 13.54
N ASP A 68 -4.40 -7.34 14.40
CA ASP A 68 -3.94 -7.53 15.77
C ASP A 68 -3.04 -8.78 15.83
N PRO A 69 -1.72 -8.62 16.00
CA PRO A 69 -0.80 -9.75 16.03
C PRO A 69 -1.01 -10.66 17.25
N THR A 70 -1.73 -10.22 18.29
CA THR A 70 -1.99 -11.01 19.50
C THR A 70 -2.98 -12.16 19.26
N LEU A 71 -3.73 -12.12 18.17
CA LEU A 71 -4.63 -13.19 17.75
C LEU A 71 -3.88 -14.45 17.29
N TYR A 72 -2.63 -14.27 16.86
CA TYR A 72 -1.85 -15.38 16.30
C TYR A 72 -0.90 -15.96 17.35
N SER A 73 -0.99 -17.26 17.57
CA SER A 73 -0.10 -17.98 18.51
C SER A 73 1.35 -17.96 18.04
N THR A 74 1.56 -18.09 16.73
CA THR A 74 2.88 -18.02 16.08
C THR A 74 2.77 -17.44 14.68
N VAL A 75 3.90 -17.07 14.11
CA VAL A 75 3.99 -16.58 12.72
C VAL A 75 4.94 -17.48 11.93
N ALA A 76 4.47 -18.05 10.84
CA ALA A 76 5.29 -18.92 10.00
C ALA A 76 6.21 -18.08 9.10
N GLU A 77 7.52 -18.30 9.17
CA GLU A 77 8.48 -17.59 8.31
C GLU A 77 8.27 -17.89 6.83
N GLN A 78 7.97 -19.15 6.52
CA GLN A 78 7.69 -19.62 5.17
C GLN A 78 6.24 -20.07 5.06
N ARG A 79 5.64 -19.90 3.89
CA ARG A 79 4.29 -20.39 3.63
C ARG A 79 4.31 -21.92 3.56
N PRO A 80 3.61 -22.64 4.45
CA PRO A 80 3.46 -24.08 4.32
C PRO A 80 2.67 -24.44 3.06
N PHE A 81 2.83 -25.70 2.59
CA PHE A 81 2.12 -26.20 1.40
C PHE A 81 0.60 -26.29 1.61
N SER A 82 0.17 -26.47 2.86
CA SER A 82 -1.24 -26.63 3.21
C SER A 82 -1.75 -25.48 4.06
N LEU A 83 -2.89 -24.89 3.67
CA LEU A 83 -3.59 -23.88 4.45
C LEU A 83 -4.01 -24.40 5.84
N ALA A 84 -4.45 -25.67 5.91
CA ALA A 84 -4.81 -26.30 7.18
C ALA A 84 -3.62 -26.44 8.13
N GLN A 85 -2.43 -26.68 7.61
CA GLN A 85 -1.21 -26.73 8.41
C GLN A 85 -0.85 -25.33 8.92
N LEU A 86 -0.93 -24.32 8.05
CA LEU A 86 -0.71 -22.90 8.44
C LEU A 86 -1.68 -22.50 9.56
N ALA A 87 -2.97 -22.82 9.42
CA ALA A 87 -3.99 -22.51 10.42
C ALA A 87 -3.68 -23.14 11.78
N ARG A 88 -3.40 -24.42 11.81
CA ARG A 88 -3.05 -25.12 13.07
C ARG A 88 -1.81 -24.51 13.74
N GLN A 89 -0.84 -24.07 12.95
CA GLN A 89 0.39 -23.50 13.47
C GLN A 89 0.20 -22.08 13.98
N THR A 90 -0.55 -21.24 13.24
CA THR A 90 -0.59 -19.79 13.49
C THR A 90 -1.85 -19.35 14.22
N PHE A 91 -2.97 -20.04 14.01
CA PHE A 91 -4.27 -19.69 14.59
C PHE A 91 -5.08 -20.95 14.94
N PRO A 92 -4.68 -21.70 15.99
CA PRO A 92 -5.36 -22.94 16.38
C PRO A 92 -6.82 -22.74 16.75
N ASP A 93 -7.14 -21.60 17.36
CA ASP A 93 -8.50 -21.27 17.83
C ASP A 93 -9.40 -20.65 16.75
N TYR A 94 -8.97 -20.70 15.48
CA TYR A 94 -9.69 -20.13 14.34
C TYR A 94 -11.18 -20.52 14.31
N SER A 95 -11.48 -21.81 14.48
CA SER A 95 -12.84 -22.32 14.41
C SER A 95 -13.74 -21.81 15.55
N SER A 96 -13.19 -21.61 16.74
CA SER A 96 -13.94 -21.10 17.88
C SER A 96 -14.14 -19.57 17.79
N VAL A 97 -13.12 -18.84 17.37
CA VAL A 97 -13.18 -17.39 17.22
C VAL A 97 -14.17 -16.99 16.12
N TYR A 98 -14.18 -17.73 15.01
CA TYR A 98 -15.05 -17.44 13.86
C TYR A 98 -16.27 -18.37 13.76
N ALA A 99 -16.67 -19.07 14.84
CA ALA A 99 -17.77 -20.04 14.82
C ALA A 99 -19.06 -19.45 14.24
N GLU A 100 -19.54 -18.36 14.82
CA GLU A 100 -20.75 -17.66 14.39
C GLU A 100 -20.64 -17.17 12.94
N ARG A 101 -19.49 -16.60 12.57
CA ARG A 101 -19.25 -16.14 11.21
C ARG A 101 -19.26 -17.27 10.19
N LEU A 102 -18.64 -18.40 10.53
CA LEU A 102 -18.61 -19.59 9.65
C LEU A 102 -20.00 -20.20 9.46
N GLU A 103 -20.81 -20.21 10.51
CA GLU A 103 -22.22 -20.65 10.43
C GLU A 103 -23.02 -19.74 9.48
N MET A 104 -22.90 -18.42 9.64
CA MET A 104 -23.55 -17.46 8.74
C MET A 104 -23.09 -17.61 7.28
N GLU A 105 -21.79 -17.83 7.06
CA GLU A 105 -21.24 -18.04 5.71
C GLU A 105 -21.74 -19.36 5.10
N GLN A 106 -21.91 -20.41 5.90
CA GLN A 106 -22.51 -21.67 5.47
C GLN A 106 -23.99 -21.50 5.15
N ALA A 107 -24.74 -20.79 6.01
CA ALA A 107 -26.15 -20.52 5.80
C ALA A 107 -26.39 -19.76 4.49
N ILE A 108 -25.62 -18.70 4.20
CA ILE A 108 -25.72 -17.98 2.91
C ILE A 108 -25.42 -18.89 1.73
N ARG A 109 -24.48 -19.81 1.86
CA ARG A 109 -24.08 -20.69 0.74
C ARG A 109 -25.10 -21.77 0.43
N PHE A 110 -25.71 -22.37 1.47
CA PHE A 110 -26.56 -23.53 1.30
C PHE A 110 -28.04 -23.24 1.52
N ASN A 111 -28.38 -22.39 2.48
CA ASN A 111 -29.76 -22.07 2.88
C ASN A 111 -29.93 -20.56 3.10
N PRO A 112 -29.84 -19.72 2.07
CA PRO A 112 -29.85 -18.25 2.24
C PRO A 112 -31.17 -17.69 2.79
N LEU A 113 -32.23 -18.48 2.80
CA LEU A 113 -33.55 -18.11 3.33
C LEU A 113 -33.64 -18.30 4.86
N ASP A 114 -32.74 -19.05 5.48
CA ASP A 114 -32.72 -19.29 6.94
C ASP A 114 -32.19 -18.08 7.69
N LEU A 115 -31.45 -17.18 6.99
CA LEU A 115 -30.97 -15.93 7.56
C LEU A 115 -32.03 -14.83 7.47
N ASN A 116 -32.11 -14.01 8.51
CA ASN A 116 -32.93 -12.81 8.52
C ASN A 116 -32.52 -11.86 7.38
N ALA A 117 -33.49 -11.15 6.81
CA ALA A 117 -33.22 -10.25 5.69
C ALA A 117 -32.14 -9.18 6.00
N PRO A 118 -32.10 -8.52 7.16
CA PRO A 118 -31.05 -7.56 7.50
C PRO A 118 -29.66 -8.23 7.61
N GLU A 119 -29.54 -9.35 8.32
CA GLU A 119 -28.27 -10.08 8.46
C GLU A 119 -27.68 -10.50 7.12
N ARG A 120 -28.51 -11.05 6.25
CA ARG A 120 -28.13 -11.41 4.90
C ARG A 120 -27.65 -10.19 4.09
N HIS A 121 -28.37 -9.08 4.21
CA HIS A 121 -28.00 -7.83 3.51
C HIS A 121 -26.64 -7.32 4.00
N ASP A 122 -26.43 -7.28 5.32
CA ASP A 122 -25.20 -6.77 5.92
C ASP A 122 -23.98 -7.65 5.56
N LEU A 123 -24.14 -8.96 5.64
CA LEU A 123 -23.11 -9.93 5.21
C LEU A 123 -22.73 -9.80 3.73
N LEU A 124 -23.70 -9.56 2.85
CA LEU A 124 -23.42 -9.38 1.42
C LEU A 124 -22.80 -8.01 1.12
N ARG A 125 -23.12 -6.99 1.92
CA ARG A 125 -22.63 -5.63 1.73
C ARG A 125 -21.23 -5.41 2.29
N GLU A 126 -20.84 -6.15 3.33
CA GLU A 126 -19.56 -5.99 4.04
C GLU A 126 -18.33 -5.96 3.11
N PRO A 127 -18.14 -6.87 2.12
CA PRO A 127 -17.01 -6.80 1.20
C PRO A 127 -16.93 -5.47 0.43
N PHE A 128 -18.08 -4.92 0.04
CA PHE A 128 -18.14 -3.64 -0.68
C PHE A 128 -17.76 -2.47 0.22
N LEU A 129 -18.19 -2.48 1.48
CA LEU A 129 -17.83 -1.46 2.46
C LEU A 129 -16.32 -1.48 2.77
N LEU A 130 -15.73 -2.66 2.85
CA LEU A 130 -14.29 -2.82 3.09
C LEU A 130 -13.43 -2.42 1.88
N LEU A 131 -13.94 -2.57 0.67
CA LEU A 131 -13.23 -2.19 -0.56
C LEU A 131 -13.40 -0.70 -0.93
N SER A 132 -14.50 -0.08 -0.52
CA SER A 132 -14.84 1.31 -0.87
C SER A 132 -13.72 2.30 -0.52
N PRO A 133 -13.14 2.34 0.70
CA PRO A 133 -12.06 3.26 1.03
C PRO A 133 -10.80 3.04 0.19
N GLN A 134 -10.51 1.80 -0.20
CA GLN A 134 -9.35 1.46 -1.02
C GLN A 134 -9.53 1.93 -2.47
N LEU A 135 -10.76 1.87 -2.98
CA LEU A 135 -11.11 2.40 -4.30
C LEU A 135 -11.02 3.92 -4.32
N GLU A 136 -11.51 4.60 -3.29
CA GLU A 136 -11.39 6.05 -3.17
C GLU A 136 -9.93 6.50 -3.10
N GLN A 137 -9.08 5.81 -2.36
CA GLN A 137 -7.64 6.08 -2.35
C GLN A 137 -7.01 5.90 -3.72
N ARG A 138 -7.36 4.86 -4.46
CA ARG A 138 -6.85 4.63 -5.83
C ARG A 138 -7.29 5.71 -6.80
N THR A 139 -8.53 6.17 -6.72
CA THR A 139 -9.03 7.26 -7.58
C THR A 139 -8.43 8.61 -7.22
N SER A 140 -8.05 8.84 -5.96
CA SER A 140 -7.41 10.08 -5.54
C SER A 140 -5.99 10.25 -6.08
N PHE A 141 -5.29 9.15 -6.40
CA PHE A 141 -3.97 9.22 -7.05
C PHE A 141 -4.00 9.78 -8.48
N LEU A 142 -5.13 9.73 -9.14
CA LEU A 142 -5.33 10.36 -10.45
C LEU A 142 -5.74 11.84 -10.35
N ARG A 143 -6.03 12.34 -9.16
CA ARG A 143 -6.20 13.78 -8.95
C ARG A 143 -4.85 14.46 -8.99
N LEU A 144 -4.68 15.29 -10.00
CA LEU A 144 -3.56 16.23 -10.10
C LEU A 144 -3.76 17.28 -8.99
N ASP A 145 -3.26 17.00 -7.78
CA ASP A 145 -3.34 17.94 -6.68
C ASP A 145 -2.59 19.20 -7.03
N TRP A 146 -3.17 20.35 -6.69
CA TRP A 146 -2.64 21.67 -7.00
C TRP A 146 -1.14 21.86 -6.66
N PRO A 147 -0.59 21.34 -5.54
CA PRO A 147 0.84 21.39 -5.27
C PRO A 147 1.67 20.60 -6.29
N ASN A 148 1.19 19.46 -6.77
CA ASN A 148 1.89 18.65 -7.78
C ASN A 148 1.86 19.31 -9.16
N ALA A 149 0.75 19.98 -9.50
CA ALA A 149 0.65 20.77 -10.74
C ALA A 149 1.62 21.96 -10.73
N ARG A 150 1.79 22.64 -9.59
CA ARG A 150 2.75 23.73 -9.43
C ARG A 150 4.19 23.28 -9.57
N THR A 151 4.54 22.12 -8.99
CA THR A 151 5.90 21.55 -9.11
C THR A 151 6.20 21.12 -10.54
N LEU A 152 5.26 20.51 -11.24
CA LEU A 152 5.40 20.19 -12.66
C LEU A 152 5.54 21.44 -13.51
N LEU A 153 4.73 22.47 -13.26
CA LEU A 153 4.80 23.74 -13.97
C LEU A 153 6.15 24.43 -13.74
N ALA A 154 6.62 24.47 -12.50
CA ALA A 154 7.93 25.03 -12.16
C ALA A 154 9.07 24.26 -12.83
N LEU A 155 8.98 22.93 -12.90
CA LEU A 155 9.97 22.05 -13.50
C LEU A 155 10.11 22.24 -15.02
N VAL A 156 9.05 22.73 -15.68
CA VAL A 156 9.05 23.08 -17.11
C VAL A 156 9.44 24.55 -17.33
N LEU A 157 8.86 25.48 -16.54
CA LEU A 157 9.05 26.91 -16.76
C LEU A 157 10.45 27.40 -16.37
N VAL A 158 11.03 26.86 -15.28
CA VAL A 158 12.37 27.30 -14.82
C VAL A 158 13.46 27.03 -15.86
N PRO A 159 13.58 25.86 -16.48
CA PRO A 159 14.55 25.64 -17.56
C PRO A 159 14.34 26.55 -18.76
N ILE A 160 13.10 26.81 -19.17
CA ILE A 160 12.79 27.67 -20.31
C ILE A 160 13.26 29.12 -20.01
N LEU A 161 12.97 29.63 -18.81
CA LEU A 161 13.41 30.94 -18.37
C LEU A 161 14.93 31.04 -18.30
N LEU A 162 15.60 30.01 -17.80
CA LEU A 162 17.07 29.98 -17.74
C LEU A 162 17.71 29.96 -19.12
N LEU A 163 17.13 29.27 -20.09
CA LEU A 163 17.59 29.26 -21.47
C LEU A 163 17.43 30.63 -22.12
N GLN A 164 16.27 31.30 -21.96
CA GLN A 164 16.05 32.66 -22.48
C GLN A 164 17.01 33.65 -21.84
N LEU A 165 17.28 33.52 -20.55
CA LEU A 165 18.24 34.40 -19.86
C LEU A 165 19.67 34.18 -20.35
N ALA A 166 20.03 32.93 -20.62
CA ALA A 166 21.35 32.56 -21.14
C ALA A 166 21.59 33.14 -22.57
N GLU A 167 20.57 33.14 -23.42
CA GLU A 167 20.62 33.77 -24.74
C GLU A 167 20.84 35.27 -24.63
N GLN A 168 20.11 35.95 -23.72
CA GLN A 168 20.26 37.40 -23.51
C GLN A 168 21.64 37.79 -22.96
N LEU A 169 22.24 36.94 -22.15
CA LEU A 169 23.54 37.17 -21.52
C LEU A 169 24.72 36.75 -22.42
N HIS A 170 24.47 36.28 -23.64
CA HIS A 170 25.50 35.80 -24.58
C HIS A 170 26.40 34.72 -23.95
N VAL A 171 25.80 33.82 -23.17
CA VAL A 171 26.52 32.73 -22.49
C VAL A 171 27.11 31.76 -23.54
N PRO A 172 28.33 31.24 -23.36
CA PRO A 172 28.95 30.32 -24.30
C PRO A 172 28.06 29.07 -24.57
N GLU A 173 28.01 28.61 -25.83
CA GLU A 173 27.17 27.46 -26.27
C GLU A 173 27.40 26.19 -25.44
N ALA A 174 28.62 25.97 -24.95
CA ALA A 174 28.93 24.83 -24.08
C ALA A 174 28.11 24.85 -22.78
N VAL A 175 27.88 26.03 -22.19
CA VAL A 175 27.11 26.18 -20.95
C VAL A 175 25.62 25.99 -21.20
N THR A 176 25.10 26.52 -22.32
CA THR A 176 23.68 26.31 -22.69
C THR A 176 23.37 24.83 -22.96
N THR A 177 24.31 24.10 -23.57
CA THR A 177 24.17 22.67 -23.79
C THR A 177 24.09 21.87 -22.46
N TRP A 178 24.92 22.22 -21.48
CA TRP A 178 24.87 21.59 -20.15
C TRP A 178 23.60 21.92 -19.39
N LEU A 179 23.06 23.15 -19.52
CA LEU A 179 21.78 23.53 -18.94
C LEU A 179 20.62 22.75 -19.56
N LEU A 180 20.65 22.52 -20.89
CA LEU A 180 19.65 21.70 -21.58
C LEU A 180 19.71 20.24 -21.11
N LEU A 181 20.87 19.63 -21.06
CA LEU A 181 21.03 18.23 -20.62
C LEU A 181 20.62 18.08 -19.16
N GLY A 182 20.96 19.01 -18.30
CA GLY A 182 20.57 19.02 -16.90
C GLY A 182 19.04 19.14 -16.70
N SER A 183 18.39 19.97 -17.53
CA SER A 183 16.93 20.14 -17.48
C SER A 183 16.18 18.90 -17.96
N ILE A 184 16.64 18.26 -19.04
CA ILE A 184 16.08 16.99 -19.53
C ILE A 184 16.27 15.89 -18.48
N GLY A 185 17.44 15.79 -17.86
CA GLY A 185 17.73 14.85 -16.79
C GLY A 185 16.80 15.01 -15.58
N SER A 186 16.56 16.25 -15.14
CA SER A 186 15.65 16.53 -14.02
C SER A 186 14.20 16.21 -14.35
N ILE A 187 13.74 16.45 -15.57
CA ILE A 187 12.39 16.07 -16.04
C ILE A 187 12.25 14.56 -16.07
N LEU A 188 13.22 13.81 -16.56
CA LEU A 188 13.21 12.35 -16.61
C LEU A 188 13.22 11.73 -15.20
N ILE A 189 14.01 12.27 -14.28
CA ILE A 189 14.04 11.83 -12.87
C ILE A 189 12.68 12.09 -12.20
N ALA A 190 12.09 13.28 -12.42
CA ALA A 190 10.78 13.59 -11.86
C ALA A 190 9.69 12.69 -12.46
N TRP A 191 9.73 12.42 -13.76
CA TRP A 191 8.82 11.51 -14.43
C TRP A 191 8.95 10.09 -13.89
N HIS A 192 10.17 9.59 -13.74
CA HIS A 192 10.44 8.28 -13.17
C HIS A 192 9.97 8.18 -11.71
N HIS A 193 10.18 9.22 -10.92
CA HIS A 193 9.72 9.28 -9.55
C HIS A 193 8.19 9.30 -9.46
N PHE A 194 7.54 10.03 -10.36
CA PHE A 194 6.08 10.12 -10.43
C PHE A 194 5.45 8.79 -10.86
N THR A 195 6.02 8.11 -11.86
CA THR A 195 5.52 6.81 -12.35
C THR A 195 5.81 5.67 -11.38
N ASN A 196 6.93 5.69 -10.65
CA ASN A 196 7.24 4.68 -9.64
C ASN A 196 6.45 4.86 -8.33
N SER A 197 6.13 6.08 -7.94
CA SER A 197 5.25 6.32 -6.78
C SER A 197 3.86 5.70 -6.98
N ALA A 198 3.38 5.60 -8.22
CA ALA A 198 2.14 4.92 -8.57
C ALA A 198 2.23 3.38 -8.48
N ARG A 199 3.43 2.79 -8.53
CA ARG A 199 3.62 1.33 -8.47
C ARG A 199 3.78 0.77 -7.06
N PHE A 200 4.03 1.59 -6.05
CA PHE A 200 4.22 1.15 -4.65
C PHE A 200 2.91 0.97 -3.88
N VAL A 201 1.76 1.04 -4.53
CA VAL A 201 0.41 0.78 -3.96
C VAL A 201 -0.21 -0.51 -4.52
N GLN A 202 0.61 -1.38 -5.11
CA GLN A 202 0.20 -2.76 -5.45
C GLN A 202 0.63 -3.76 -4.40
#